data_9fc47ac4c183f8e2ebe7b02a9be9f73d
#
_entry.id   9fc47ac4c183f8e2ebe7b02a9be9f73d
#
_cell.length_a   1.000
_cell.length_b   1.000
_cell.length_c   1.000
_cell.angle_alpha   90.00
_cell.angle_beta   90.00
_cell.angle_gamma   90.00
#
_symmetry.space_group_name_H-M   'P 1'
#
loop_
_entity.id
_entity.type
_entity.pdbx_description
1 polymer ?
#
loop_
_entity_poly.entity_id
_entity_poly.type
_entity_poly.pdbx_seq_one_letter_code
_entity_poly.pdbx_strand_id
1 'polypeptide(L)'
;MESAKELNTMAKWLCQRENITLVIAIAGFVMSLYNFFRAIWDKRCSFSVGYVSHYCHLSRSEKHAELVFRLNFINQSSVPLTIVRMFIVVDDKKYEFLFPEQQVYRMTRTENGKTFQIGEIKSQSLPVRIEGNGALGGYFAVYLPPEMEKRFQLAGTWKIIVQATQKKKTFSIVADNPGYDIEKYGY
;
A
#
# COMPACT_ATOMS: atom_id res chain seq x y z
N MET A 1 -54.12 26.55 5.70
CA MET A 1 -55.25 25.63 5.33
C MET A 1 -54.98 24.86 4.04
N GLU A 2 -54.23 25.38 3.11
CA GLU A 2 -53.86 24.73 1.82
C GLU A 2 -52.97 23.50 2.00
N SER A 3 -51.96 23.58 2.84
CA SER A 3 -51.00 22.49 3.13
C SER A 3 -51.68 21.22 3.69
N ALA A 4 -52.70 21.34 4.50
CA ALA A 4 -53.42 20.19 5.05
C ALA A 4 -54.31 19.47 4.00
N LYS A 5 -54.80 20.22 2.99
CA LYS A 5 -55.56 19.64 1.87
C LYS A 5 -54.64 18.87 0.92
N GLU A 6 -53.43 19.38 0.66
CA GLU A 6 -52.45 18.70 -0.18
C GLU A 6 -51.94 17.40 0.46
N LEU A 7 -51.68 17.40 1.78
CA LEU A 7 -51.30 16.21 2.52
C LEU A 7 -52.39 15.13 2.49
N ASN A 8 -53.64 15.51 2.61
CA ASN A 8 -54.75 14.57 2.58
C ASN A 8 -54.99 13.99 1.17
N THR A 9 -54.73 14.79 0.13
CA THR A 9 -54.81 14.33 -1.27
C THR A 9 -53.66 13.36 -1.60
N MET A 10 -52.43 13.64 -1.16
CA MET A 10 -51.30 12.71 -1.28
C MET A 10 -51.52 11.40 -0.51
N ALA A 11 -52.06 11.47 0.71
CA ALA A 11 -52.35 10.29 1.51
C ALA A 11 -53.42 9.40 0.83
N LYS A 12 -54.50 9.99 0.26
CA LYS A 12 -55.51 9.25 -0.50
C LYS A 12 -54.94 8.63 -1.77
N TRP A 13 -54.08 9.34 -2.49
CA TRP A 13 -53.43 8.81 -3.70
C TRP A 13 -52.49 7.63 -3.36
N LEU A 14 -51.71 7.73 -2.27
CA LEU A 14 -50.88 6.65 -1.78
C LEU A 14 -51.65 5.40 -1.33
N CYS A 15 -52.86 5.57 -0.82
CA CYS A 15 -53.68 4.45 -0.36
C CYS A 15 -54.39 3.68 -1.49
N GLN A 16 -54.31 4.12 -2.74
CA GLN A 16 -54.82 3.33 -3.87
C GLN A 16 -53.87 2.15 -4.12
N ARG A 17 -54.41 0.94 -4.21
CA ARG A 17 -53.65 -0.32 -4.33
C ARG A 17 -52.59 -0.29 -5.45
N GLU A 18 -52.94 0.30 -6.58
CA GLU A 18 -52.07 0.45 -7.75
C GLU A 18 -50.88 1.35 -7.46
N ASN A 19 -51.08 2.46 -6.75
CA ASN A 19 -50.01 3.40 -6.39
C ASN A 19 -49.08 2.84 -5.33
N ILE A 20 -49.58 2.04 -4.38
CA ILE A 20 -48.76 1.33 -3.41
C ILE A 20 -47.80 0.37 -4.13
N THR A 21 -48.31 -0.37 -5.10
CA THR A 21 -47.46 -1.30 -5.89
C THR A 21 -46.40 -0.55 -6.67
N LEU A 22 -46.71 0.59 -7.27
CA LEU A 22 -45.79 1.44 -7.99
C LEU A 22 -44.71 2.00 -7.06
N VAL A 23 -45.05 2.49 -5.88
CA VAL A 23 -44.11 3.02 -4.89
C VAL A 23 -43.16 1.92 -4.41
N ILE A 24 -43.68 0.72 -4.13
CA ILE A 24 -42.83 -0.42 -3.74
C ILE A 24 -41.87 -0.80 -4.88
N ALA A 25 -42.36 -0.84 -6.13
CA ALA A 25 -41.53 -1.15 -7.28
C ALA A 25 -40.41 -0.12 -7.49
N ILE A 26 -40.71 1.18 -7.36
CA ILE A 26 -39.70 2.25 -7.45
C ILE A 26 -38.68 2.13 -6.31
N ALA A 27 -39.15 1.93 -5.08
CA ALA A 27 -38.27 1.75 -3.94
C ALA A 27 -37.33 0.54 -4.11
N GLY A 28 -37.87 -0.59 -4.56
CA GLY A 28 -37.10 -1.78 -4.88
C GLY A 28 -36.07 -1.54 -5.97
N PHE A 29 -36.44 -0.82 -7.03
CA PHE A 29 -35.50 -0.46 -8.10
C PHE A 29 -34.38 0.46 -7.60
N VAL A 30 -34.68 1.48 -6.82
CA VAL A 30 -33.70 2.41 -6.23
C VAL A 30 -32.74 1.66 -5.31
N MET A 31 -33.22 0.76 -4.45
CA MET A 31 -32.41 -0.09 -3.58
C MET A 31 -31.51 -1.02 -4.38
N SER A 32 -32.02 -1.63 -5.45
CA SER A 32 -31.23 -2.47 -6.34
C SER A 32 -30.11 -1.68 -7.02
N LEU A 33 -30.43 -0.49 -7.52
CA LEU A 33 -29.47 0.40 -8.16
C LEU A 33 -28.39 0.87 -7.18
N TYR A 34 -28.77 1.23 -5.96
CA TYR A 34 -27.86 1.59 -4.89
C TYR A 34 -26.91 0.42 -4.57
N ASN A 35 -27.41 -0.79 -4.38
CA ASN A 35 -26.62 -1.98 -4.10
C ASN A 35 -25.66 -2.31 -5.26
N PHE A 36 -26.12 -2.14 -6.50
CA PHE A 36 -25.29 -2.33 -7.69
C PHE A 36 -24.11 -1.34 -7.73
N PHE A 37 -24.37 -0.05 -7.53
CA PHE A 37 -23.30 0.95 -7.50
C PHE A 37 -22.36 0.75 -6.32
N ARG A 38 -22.87 0.42 -5.16
CA ARG A 38 -22.06 0.09 -3.99
C ARG A 38 -21.14 -1.11 -4.27
N ALA A 39 -21.65 -2.18 -4.87
CA ALA A 39 -20.87 -3.35 -5.21
C ALA A 39 -19.74 -3.04 -6.22
N ILE A 40 -19.98 -2.14 -7.19
CA ILE A 40 -18.95 -1.65 -8.12
C ILE A 40 -17.92 -0.81 -7.36
N TRP A 41 -18.36 0.04 -6.45
CA TRP A 41 -17.47 0.92 -5.68
C TRP A 41 -16.57 0.14 -4.74
N ASP A 42 -17.11 -0.84 -4.04
CA ASP A 42 -16.35 -1.71 -3.11
C ASP A 42 -15.30 -2.57 -3.82
N LYS A 43 -15.51 -2.87 -5.12
CA LYS A 43 -14.54 -3.59 -5.96
C LYS A 43 -13.42 -2.70 -6.53
N ARG A 44 -13.50 -1.38 -6.37
CA ARG A 44 -12.44 -0.49 -6.88
C ARG A 44 -11.16 -0.73 -6.11
N CYS A 45 -10.12 -1.14 -6.85
CA CYS A 45 -8.78 -1.27 -6.28
C CYS A 45 -8.29 0.08 -5.74
N SER A 46 -8.18 0.18 -4.43
CA SER A 46 -7.60 1.33 -3.73
C SER A 46 -6.56 0.84 -2.73
N PHE A 47 -5.36 1.36 -2.84
CA PHE A 47 -4.30 1.07 -1.89
C PHE A 47 -3.42 2.30 -1.67
N SER A 48 -2.79 2.36 -0.50
CA SER A 48 -1.83 3.37 -0.13
C SER A 48 -0.51 2.75 0.29
N VAL A 49 0.56 3.53 0.19
CA VAL A 49 1.90 3.16 0.62
C VAL A 49 2.35 4.16 1.66
N GLY A 50 2.69 3.66 2.84
CA GLY A 50 3.31 4.43 3.91
C GLY A 50 4.81 4.16 3.95
N TYR A 51 5.59 5.20 4.10
CA TYR A 51 7.02 5.13 4.33
C TYR A 51 7.30 5.04 5.84
N VAL A 52 8.25 4.22 6.23
CA VAL A 52 8.69 4.08 7.63
C VAL A 52 10.14 4.52 7.76
N SER A 53 11.03 3.92 6.99
CA SER A 53 12.47 4.19 7.01
C SER A 53 13.14 3.65 5.74
N HIS A 54 14.36 4.06 5.51
CA HIS A 54 15.22 3.47 4.50
C HIS A 54 16.66 3.51 4.96
N TYR A 55 17.51 2.71 4.37
CA TYR A 55 18.94 2.82 4.47
C TYR A 55 19.60 2.40 3.16
N CYS A 56 20.77 2.92 2.89
CA CYS A 56 21.55 2.61 1.72
C CYS A 56 23.00 2.33 2.12
N HIS A 57 23.57 1.26 1.61
CA HIS A 57 24.97 0.90 1.83
C HIS A 57 25.59 0.29 0.57
N LEU A 58 26.89 0.39 0.45
CA LEU A 58 27.63 -0.30 -0.60
C LEU A 58 27.67 -1.80 -0.32
N SER A 59 27.49 -2.60 -1.36
CA SER A 59 27.73 -4.04 -1.26
C SER A 59 29.20 -4.30 -0.94
N ARG A 60 29.51 -5.44 -0.31
CA ARG A 60 30.90 -5.84 -0.02
C ARG A 60 31.82 -5.88 -1.24
N SER A 61 31.24 -6.08 -2.42
CA SER A 61 31.97 -6.08 -3.69
C SER A 61 32.09 -4.69 -4.32
N GLU A 62 31.51 -3.63 -3.69
CA GLU A 62 31.45 -2.26 -4.18
C GLU A 62 30.85 -2.10 -5.60
N LYS A 63 30.22 -3.14 -6.13
CA LYS A 63 29.68 -3.16 -7.48
C LYS A 63 28.32 -2.46 -7.58
N HIS A 64 27.57 -2.39 -6.48
CA HIS A 64 26.27 -1.75 -6.40
C HIS A 64 26.02 -1.23 -5.00
N ALA A 65 25.17 -0.22 -4.90
CA ALA A 65 24.57 0.21 -3.65
C ALA A 65 23.29 -0.57 -3.43
N GLU A 66 23.09 -1.08 -2.23
CA GLU A 66 21.85 -1.72 -1.81
C GLU A 66 21.01 -0.72 -1.02
N LEU A 67 19.87 -0.34 -1.59
CA LEU A 67 18.89 0.53 -0.95
C LEU A 67 17.74 -0.32 -0.46
N VAL A 68 17.47 -0.25 0.83
CA VAL A 68 16.39 -0.96 1.49
C VAL A 68 15.39 0.02 2.05
N PHE A 69 14.13 -0.16 1.69
CA PHE A 69 12.99 0.57 2.25
C PHE A 69 12.20 -0.31 3.19
N ARG A 70 11.79 0.25 4.31
CA ARG A 70 10.71 -0.28 5.13
C ARG A 70 9.43 0.43 4.76
N LEU A 71 8.50 -0.30 4.15
CA LEU A 71 7.25 0.23 3.63
C LEU A 71 6.05 -0.50 4.26
N ASN A 72 4.94 0.22 4.40
CA ASN A 72 3.65 -0.33 4.77
C ASN A 72 2.67 -0.13 3.62
N PHE A 73 2.05 -1.21 3.19
CA PHE A 73 0.99 -1.20 2.18
C PHE A 73 -0.35 -1.43 2.87
N ILE A 74 -1.33 -0.60 2.57
CA ILE A 74 -2.69 -0.74 3.09
C ILE A 74 -3.63 -0.89 1.90
N ASN A 75 -4.27 -2.06 1.80
CA ASN A 75 -5.32 -2.30 0.83
C ASN A 75 -6.64 -1.80 1.41
N GLN A 76 -7.17 -0.72 0.83
CA GLN A 76 -8.43 -0.09 1.24
C GLN A 76 -9.63 -0.66 0.50
N SER A 77 -9.43 -1.63 -0.40
CA SER A 77 -10.50 -2.32 -1.11
C SER A 77 -10.88 -3.62 -0.40
N SER A 78 -12.12 -4.05 -0.58
CA SER A 78 -12.60 -5.34 -0.08
C SER A 78 -12.01 -6.54 -0.84
N VAL A 79 -11.39 -6.30 -2.00
CA VAL A 79 -10.82 -7.33 -2.86
C VAL A 79 -9.33 -7.48 -2.59
N PRO A 80 -8.79 -8.71 -2.52
CA PRO A 80 -7.35 -8.92 -2.39
C PRO A 80 -6.57 -8.26 -3.53
N LEU A 81 -5.39 -7.74 -3.19
CA LEU A 81 -4.47 -7.06 -4.08
C LEU A 81 -3.15 -7.82 -4.12
N THR A 82 -2.59 -8.05 -5.30
CA THR A 82 -1.22 -8.58 -5.43
C THR A 82 -0.31 -7.52 -6.01
N ILE A 83 0.73 -7.16 -5.27
CA ILE A 83 1.80 -6.31 -5.78
C ILE A 83 2.74 -7.20 -6.57
N VAL A 84 2.85 -6.94 -7.87
CA VAL A 84 3.62 -7.77 -8.79
C VAL A 84 5.04 -7.23 -8.97
N ARG A 85 5.17 -5.90 -9.14
CA ARG A 85 6.45 -5.23 -9.39
C ARG A 85 6.47 -3.87 -8.70
N MET A 86 7.66 -3.44 -8.31
CA MET A 86 7.90 -2.12 -7.76
C MET A 86 9.14 -1.50 -8.39
N PHE A 87 9.15 -0.19 -8.54
CA PHE A 87 10.28 0.56 -9.09
C PHE A 87 10.49 1.83 -8.27
N ILE A 88 11.73 2.19 -8.03
CA ILE A 88 12.10 3.54 -7.62
C ILE A 88 12.53 4.34 -8.85
N VAL A 89 12.15 5.60 -8.91
CA VAL A 89 12.53 6.52 -10.00
C VAL A 89 13.55 7.50 -9.46
N VAL A 90 14.73 7.51 -10.08
CA VAL A 90 15.84 8.40 -9.74
C VAL A 90 16.37 8.96 -11.06
N ASP A 91 16.39 10.29 -11.20
CA ASP A 91 16.86 10.97 -12.42
C ASP A 91 16.24 10.39 -13.70
N ASP A 92 14.90 10.22 -13.68
CA ASP A 92 14.08 9.63 -14.74
C ASP A 92 14.40 8.16 -15.10
N LYS A 93 15.37 7.56 -14.45
CA LYS A 93 15.66 6.12 -14.55
C LYS A 93 14.84 5.33 -13.53
N LYS A 94 14.42 4.13 -13.94
CA LYS A 94 13.65 3.21 -13.09
C LYS A 94 14.54 2.05 -12.66
N TYR A 95 14.63 1.85 -11.36
CA TYR A 95 15.31 0.70 -10.77
C TYR A 95 14.26 -0.19 -10.13
N GLU A 96 14.30 -1.47 -10.46
CA GLU A 96 13.32 -2.44 -10.01
C GLU A 96 13.70 -3.02 -8.67
N PHE A 97 12.73 -3.15 -7.77
CA PHE A 97 12.91 -3.85 -6.51
C PHE A 97 13.11 -5.35 -6.76
N LEU A 98 13.93 -5.97 -5.94
CA LEU A 98 14.30 -7.36 -6.07
C LEU A 98 13.11 -8.28 -5.83
N PHE A 99 12.99 -9.31 -6.66
CA PHE A 99 11.93 -10.31 -6.53
C PHE A 99 12.22 -11.33 -5.43
N PRO A 100 13.44 -11.93 -5.35
CA PRO A 100 13.74 -12.89 -4.29
C PRO A 100 14.01 -12.19 -2.97
N GLU A 101 13.75 -12.90 -1.89
CA GLU A 101 14.14 -12.45 -0.56
C GLU A 101 15.64 -12.23 -0.50
N GLN A 102 16.04 -11.09 0.07
CA GLN A 102 17.45 -10.76 0.36
C GLN A 102 17.63 -10.65 1.86
N GLN A 103 18.79 -11.04 2.36
CA GLN A 103 19.14 -10.78 3.75
C GLN A 103 19.38 -9.28 3.94
N VAL A 104 18.50 -8.64 4.69
CA VAL A 104 18.51 -7.18 4.95
C VAL A 104 19.36 -6.87 6.18
N TYR A 105 19.15 -7.62 7.26
CA TYR A 105 19.88 -7.47 8.50
C TYR A 105 20.28 -8.82 9.07
N ARG A 106 21.46 -8.83 9.69
CA ARG A 106 21.93 -9.94 10.50
C ARG A 106 21.96 -9.49 11.95
N MET A 107 21.16 -10.12 12.78
CA MET A 107 21.20 -9.89 14.21
C MET A 107 22.31 -10.73 14.83
N THR A 108 23.22 -10.09 15.54
CA THR A 108 24.33 -10.77 16.22
C THR A 108 24.32 -10.41 17.70
N ARG A 109 24.73 -11.35 18.54
CA ARG A 109 24.97 -11.15 19.96
C ARG A 109 26.42 -11.49 20.29
N THR A 110 27.08 -10.62 21.01
CA THR A 110 28.46 -10.87 21.48
C THR A 110 28.42 -11.27 22.94
N GLU A 111 28.87 -12.50 23.23
CA GLU A 111 29.02 -13.01 24.59
C GLU A 111 30.45 -13.54 24.75
N ASN A 112 31.11 -13.13 25.84
CA ASN A 112 32.49 -13.56 26.17
C ASN A 112 33.49 -13.35 24.99
N GLY A 113 33.35 -12.23 24.26
CA GLY A 113 34.21 -11.90 23.11
C GLY A 113 33.97 -12.71 21.86
N LYS A 114 32.93 -13.58 21.84
CA LYS A 114 32.52 -14.31 20.64
C LYS A 114 31.19 -13.77 20.14
N THR A 115 31.10 -13.54 18.83
CA THR A 115 29.89 -13.06 18.17
C THR A 115 29.11 -14.22 17.59
N PHE A 116 27.85 -14.34 17.97
CA PHE A 116 26.91 -15.37 17.51
C PHE A 116 25.82 -14.71 16.68
N GLN A 117 25.45 -15.32 15.56
CA GLN A 117 24.26 -14.91 14.81
C GLN A 117 23.03 -15.46 15.53
N ILE A 118 22.12 -14.55 15.94
CA ILE A 118 20.89 -14.92 16.63
C ILE A 118 19.64 -14.83 15.73
N GLY A 119 19.78 -14.20 14.57
CA GLY A 119 18.67 -14.11 13.61
C GLY A 119 19.07 -13.34 12.35
N GLU A 120 18.16 -13.35 11.39
CA GLU A 120 18.26 -12.56 10.18
C GLU A 120 16.89 -11.96 9.83
N ILE A 121 16.88 -10.76 9.29
CA ILE A 121 15.70 -10.14 8.71
C ILE A 121 15.89 -10.15 7.21
N LYS A 122 14.87 -10.62 6.48
CA LYS A 122 14.84 -10.68 5.02
C LYS A 122 13.90 -9.64 4.45
N SER A 123 14.18 -9.23 3.22
CA SER A 123 13.23 -8.45 2.43
C SER A 123 12.02 -9.29 2.06
N GLN A 124 10.92 -8.63 1.74
CA GLN A 124 9.74 -9.29 1.18
C GLN A 124 10.05 -9.75 -0.25
N SER A 125 9.63 -10.96 -0.59
CA SER A 125 9.63 -11.41 -1.97
C SER A 125 8.47 -10.79 -2.75
N LEU A 126 8.67 -10.51 -4.02
CA LEU A 126 7.61 -10.16 -4.95
C LEU A 126 7.33 -11.38 -5.86
N PRO A 127 6.09 -11.63 -6.26
CA PRO A 127 4.87 -10.89 -5.93
C PRO A 127 4.37 -11.15 -4.51
N VAL A 128 3.74 -10.15 -3.89
CA VAL A 128 3.18 -10.26 -2.54
C VAL A 128 1.68 -9.93 -2.55
N ARG A 129 0.89 -10.77 -1.87
CA ARG A 129 -0.56 -10.62 -1.75
C ARG A 129 -0.93 -9.91 -0.46
N ILE A 130 -1.90 -8.99 -0.57
CA ILE A 130 -2.49 -8.26 0.56
C ILE A 130 -4.00 -8.52 0.52
N GLU A 131 -4.55 -9.06 1.58
CA GLU A 131 -5.98 -9.36 1.68
C GLU A 131 -6.83 -8.07 1.62
N GLY A 132 -8.11 -8.23 1.32
CA GLY A 132 -9.05 -7.11 1.32
C GLY A 132 -9.11 -6.44 2.69
N ASN A 133 -9.09 -5.10 2.73
CA ASN A 133 -9.01 -4.30 3.96
C ASN A 133 -7.81 -4.67 4.86
N GLY A 134 -6.79 -5.31 4.29
CA GLY A 134 -5.58 -5.76 4.98
C GLY A 134 -4.41 -4.79 4.83
N ALA A 135 -3.37 -5.05 5.61
CA ALA A 135 -2.11 -4.32 5.53
C ALA A 135 -0.92 -5.29 5.51
N LEU A 136 0.15 -4.86 4.87
CA LEU A 136 1.43 -5.57 4.82
C LEU A 136 2.55 -4.58 5.09
N GLY A 137 3.36 -4.84 6.11
CA GLY A 137 4.60 -4.13 6.37
C GLY A 137 5.81 -5.00 6.08
N GLY A 138 6.88 -4.43 5.54
CA GLY A 138 8.08 -5.19 5.27
C GLY A 138 9.24 -4.38 4.70
N TYR A 139 10.36 -5.06 4.53
CA TYR A 139 11.55 -4.52 3.90
C TYR A 139 11.56 -4.88 2.42
N PHE A 140 11.94 -3.94 1.57
CA PHE A 140 12.02 -4.08 0.12
C PHE A 140 13.37 -3.55 -0.36
N ALA A 141 14.15 -4.39 -1.03
CA ALA A 141 15.49 -4.06 -1.47
C ALA A 141 15.55 -3.74 -2.96
N VAL A 142 16.44 -2.84 -3.34
CA VAL A 142 16.74 -2.50 -4.74
C VAL A 142 18.23 -2.25 -4.91
N TYR A 143 18.79 -2.71 -6.02
CA TYR A 143 20.18 -2.43 -6.37
C TYR A 143 20.28 -1.18 -7.23
N LEU A 144 21.19 -0.31 -6.84
CA LEU A 144 21.47 0.96 -7.50
C LEU A 144 22.97 1.03 -7.91
N PRO A 145 23.33 1.90 -8.84
CA PRO A 145 24.72 2.23 -9.09
C PRO A 145 25.41 2.72 -7.81
N PRO A 146 26.68 2.36 -7.59
CA PRO A 146 27.39 2.64 -6.33
C PRO A 146 27.50 4.13 -6.02
N GLU A 147 27.59 4.98 -7.03
CA GLU A 147 27.65 6.44 -6.90
C GLU A 147 26.37 7.05 -6.26
N MET A 148 25.28 6.31 -6.23
CA MET A 148 24.02 6.78 -5.64
C MET A 148 23.94 6.60 -4.12
N GLU A 149 24.84 5.86 -3.50
CA GLU A 149 24.81 5.59 -2.05
C GLU A 149 24.64 6.86 -1.22
N LYS A 150 25.55 7.83 -1.41
CA LYS A 150 25.54 9.08 -0.64
C LYS A 150 24.24 9.87 -0.77
N ARG A 151 23.58 9.77 -1.92
CA ARG A 151 22.33 10.48 -2.19
C ARG A 151 21.19 9.93 -1.34
N PHE A 152 21.18 8.62 -1.08
CA PHE A 152 20.16 7.96 -0.29
C PHE A 152 20.48 7.87 1.20
N GLN A 153 21.61 8.40 1.64
CA GLN A 153 21.92 8.60 3.05
C GLN A 153 21.30 9.90 3.61
N LEU A 154 20.78 10.75 2.75
CA LEU A 154 20.16 12.02 3.11
C LEU A 154 18.63 11.93 2.98
N ALA A 155 17.95 12.81 3.71
CA ALA A 155 16.51 12.99 3.53
C ALA A 155 16.21 13.46 2.09
N GLY A 156 15.10 12.98 1.52
CA GLY A 156 14.74 13.33 0.16
C GLY A 156 13.32 12.94 -0.20
N THR A 157 12.89 13.36 -1.38
CA THR A 157 11.60 12.95 -1.94
C THR A 157 11.84 12.06 -3.14
N TRP A 158 11.33 10.84 -3.09
CA TRP A 158 11.48 9.87 -4.18
C TRP A 158 10.12 9.39 -4.67
N LYS A 159 10.10 8.98 -5.93
CA LYS A 159 8.90 8.41 -6.55
C LYS A 159 9.04 6.89 -6.57
N ILE A 160 8.08 6.20 -5.98
CA ILE A 160 7.95 4.75 -6.06
C ILE A 160 6.74 4.42 -6.93
N ILE A 161 6.96 3.59 -7.94
CA ILE A 161 5.90 3.06 -8.81
C ILE A 161 5.60 1.66 -8.32
N VAL A 162 4.35 1.42 -7.96
CA VAL A 162 3.83 0.12 -7.55
C VAL A 162 2.90 -0.39 -8.63
N GLN A 163 3.20 -1.56 -9.17
CA GLN A 163 2.37 -2.25 -10.14
C GLN A 163 1.68 -3.42 -9.44
N ALA A 164 0.39 -3.28 -9.26
CA ALA A 164 -0.47 -4.33 -8.75
C ALA A 164 -1.23 -4.99 -9.90
N THR A 165 -1.82 -6.17 -9.65
CA THR A 165 -2.58 -6.94 -10.65
C THR A 165 -3.68 -6.15 -11.33
N GLN A 166 -4.30 -5.22 -10.60
CA GLN A 166 -5.45 -4.46 -11.10
C GLN A 166 -5.13 -3.00 -11.41
N LYS A 167 -4.00 -2.47 -10.92
CA LYS A 167 -3.69 -1.05 -11.03
C LYS A 167 -2.19 -0.77 -10.89
N LYS A 168 -1.72 0.18 -11.70
CA LYS A 168 -0.40 0.81 -11.53
C LYS A 168 -0.58 2.17 -10.87
N LYS A 169 0.18 2.44 -9.82
CA LYS A 169 0.11 3.70 -9.08
C LYS A 169 1.50 4.22 -8.75
N THR A 170 1.68 5.52 -8.83
CA THR A 170 2.93 6.20 -8.45
C THR A 170 2.69 6.91 -7.12
N PHE A 171 3.61 6.74 -6.19
CA PHE A 171 3.62 7.38 -4.89
C PHE A 171 4.84 8.28 -4.78
N SER A 172 4.66 9.50 -4.27
CA SER A 172 5.77 10.33 -3.82
C SER A 172 5.98 10.05 -2.34
N ILE A 173 7.19 9.64 -2.00
CA ILE A 173 7.58 9.32 -0.63
C ILE A 173 8.51 10.42 -0.16
N VAL A 174 8.14 11.09 0.92
CA VAL A 174 9.02 12.01 1.65
C VAL A 174 9.77 11.16 2.66
N ALA A 175 11.05 10.96 2.42
CA ALA A 175 11.92 10.20 3.29
C ALA A 175 12.67 11.17 4.19
N ASP A 176 12.08 11.46 5.31
CA ASP A 176 12.59 12.37 6.35
C ASP A 176 13.39 11.65 7.44
N ASN A 177 13.40 10.33 7.41
CA ASN A 177 14.12 9.49 8.36
C ASN A 177 15.18 8.63 7.62
N PRO A 178 16.31 9.24 7.20
CA PRO A 178 17.41 8.50 6.61
C PRO A 178 18.11 7.69 7.69
N GLY A 179 18.06 6.38 7.54
CA GLY A 179 18.92 5.47 8.24
C GLY A 179 18.76 5.42 9.75
N TYR A 180 17.96 4.51 10.24
CA TYR A 180 18.28 3.92 11.52
C TYR A 180 19.62 3.20 11.34
N ASP A 181 20.66 3.78 11.90
CA ASP A 181 21.95 3.15 12.10
C ASP A 181 21.73 2.04 13.13
N ILE A 182 21.31 0.86 12.64
CA ILE A 182 21.02 -0.30 13.50
C ILE A 182 22.31 -0.76 14.20
N GLU A 183 23.48 -0.42 13.66
CA GLU A 183 24.75 -0.62 14.35
C GLU A 183 24.85 0.20 15.65
N LYS A 184 24.14 1.31 15.75
CA LYS A 184 24.19 2.22 16.91
C LYS A 184 23.24 1.82 18.05
N TYR A 185 22.26 1.00 17.77
CA TYR A 185 21.28 0.47 18.75
C TYR A 185 21.35 -1.06 18.77
N GLY A 186 22.56 -1.57 19.05
CA GLY A 186 22.74 -2.98 19.36
C GLY A 186 21.86 -3.38 20.54
N TYR A 187 20.77 -4.11 20.25
CA TYR A 187 20.05 -4.92 21.21
C TYR A 187 20.66 -6.31 21.25
#